data_d892c3d015e21cc2e6e3b4279b74304d
#
_entry.id   d892c3d015e21cc2e6e3b4279b74304d
#
_cell.length_a   1.000
_cell.length_b   1.000
_cell.length_c   1.000
_cell.angle_alpha   90.00
_cell.angle_beta   90.00
_cell.angle_gamma   90.00
#
_symmetry.space_group_name_H-M   'P 1'
#
loop_
_entity.id
_entity.type
_entity.pdbx_description
1 polymer ?
#
loop_
_entity_poly.entity_id
_entity_poly.type
_entity_poly.pdbx_seq_one_letter_code
_entity_poly.pdbx_strand_id
1 'polypeptide(L)'
;MNKPTGSDIRVASPLKAWASRFALLLLVGAAFGLMLIGRTNSFIVEETRSAVTDMVTPILDAVSQPVDTFSGVIDKAEALTNLTSENEILREQNARLLQWQAVARRLEAENAALRTLNNMVPDPAMSYITARVVGDPGGAFVRTVLINAGDRNGIEKGQAAITGDGLAGRIAEVGKRSARVLLLTDINSRVPVVVGDARDRAVMAGDNTNAPELLYLGPTAKIQVGDRVTTSGHGGVFPPGLPIGVVAGVSEKGIRVRPFVDWAHMEVLRIVDYEMTGILDFEAQVGAARAAAAAGNNQ
;
A
#
# COMPACT_ATOMS: atom_id res chain seq x y z
N MET A 1 14.95 86.23 -31.49
CA MET A 1 16.21 86.64 -32.04
C MET A 1 17.17 85.52 -32.19
N ASN A 2 17.56 85.30 -33.43
CA ASN A 2 18.74 84.64 -34.01
C ASN A 2 18.95 83.10 -33.86
N LYS A 3 18.77 82.44 -34.96
CA LYS A 3 19.53 81.28 -35.47
C LYS A 3 21.01 81.67 -35.71
N PRO A 4 21.91 80.67 -35.79
CA PRO A 4 22.30 80.17 -37.10
C PRO A 4 22.51 78.63 -37.17
N THR A 5 22.07 78.12 -38.29
CA THR A 5 22.69 77.40 -39.40
C THR A 5 24.10 76.86 -39.23
N GLY A 6 24.26 75.53 -39.31
CA GLY A 6 25.50 74.81 -39.50
C GLY A 6 25.29 73.68 -40.50
N SER A 7 25.98 73.74 -41.60
CA SER A 7 25.92 73.01 -42.84
C SER A 7 26.30 71.53 -42.76
N ASP A 8 25.42 70.61 -43.16
CA ASP A 8 25.70 69.23 -43.45
C ASP A 8 26.55 69.07 -44.70
N ILE A 9 27.75 68.57 -44.54
CA ILE A 9 28.60 68.16 -45.66
C ILE A 9 28.21 66.72 -46.08
N ARG A 10 27.37 66.61 -47.12
CA ARG A 10 27.07 65.35 -47.82
C ARG A 10 28.26 64.95 -48.70
N VAL A 11 29.16 64.10 -48.17
CA VAL A 11 30.24 63.44 -48.95
C VAL A 11 30.28 61.96 -48.60
N ALA A 12 29.23 61.21 -49.01
CA ALA A 12 29.29 59.75 -48.87
C ALA A 12 28.44 58.96 -49.86
N SER A 13 27.98 59.52 -50.92
CA SER A 13 27.10 58.79 -51.87
C SER A 13 27.77 58.06 -53.08
N PRO A 14 29.00 58.35 -53.54
CA PRO A 14 29.55 57.55 -54.63
C PRO A 14 30.31 56.28 -54.19
N LEU A 15 30.86 56.19 -52.94
CA LEU A 15 31.61 55.01 -52.51
C LEU A 15 30.71 53.82 -52.20
N LYS A 16 29.49 54.07 -51.70
CA LYS A 16 28.55 53.00 -51.37
C LYS A 16 27.99 52.29 -52.58
N ALA A 17 27.77 53.05 -53.72
CA ALA A 17 27.32 52.48 -54.94
C ALA A 17 28.40 51.70 -55.71
N TRP A 18 29.67 52.03 -55.52
CA TRP A 18 30.79 51.28 -56.08
C TRP A 18 31.05 49.99 -55.27
N ALA A 19 31.02 50.08 -53.96
CA ALA A 19 31.18 48.91 -53.06
C ALA A 19 30.08 47.88 -53.29
N SER A 20 28.82 48.27 -53.51
CA SER A 20 27.74 47.29 -53.76
C SER A 20 27.86 46.62 -55.13
N ARG A 21 28.37 47.35 -56.18
CA ARG A 21 28.61 46.70 -57.48
C ARG A 21 29.82 45.74 -57.45
N PHE A 22 30.85 46.10 -56.74
CA PHE A 22 31.98 45.23 -56.56
C PHE A 22 31.63 43.98 -55.71
N ALA A 23 30.84 44.14 -54.67
CA ALA A 23 30.37 43.00 -53.84
C ALA A 23 29.48 42.06 -54.67
N LEU A 24 28.64 42.57 -55.54
CA LEU A 24 27.79 41.76 -56.40
C LEU A 24 28.58 41.02 -57.49
N LEU A 25 29.62 41.65 -58.10
CA LEU A 25 30.52 41.02 -59.05
C LEU A 25 31.40 39.92 -58.32
N LEU A 26 31.79 40.16 -57.06
CA LEU A 26 32.56 39.20 -56.29
C LEU A 26 31.68 38.02 -55.90
N LEU A 27 30.42 38.24 -55.55
CA LEU A 27 29.46 37.21 -55.24
C LEU A 27 29.08 36.36 -56.46
N VAL A 28 28.90 36.96 -57.61
CA VAL A 28 28.69 36.25 -58.88
C VAL A 28 29.92 35.49 -59.31
N GLY A 29 31.12 36.09 -59.15
CA GLY A 29 32.40 35.40 -59.41
C GLY A 29 32.65 34.20 -58.47
N ALA A 30 32.29 34.36 -57.21
CA ALA A 30 32.35 33.27 -56.23
C ALA A 30 31.35 32.14 -56.54
N ALA A 31 30.11 32.52 -56.93
CA ALA A 31 29.11 31.53 -57.35
C ALA A 31 29.51 30.76 -58.61
N PHE A 32 30.10 31.47 -59.57
CA PHE A 32 30.63 30.83 -60.80
C PHE A 32 31.83 29.96 -60.53
N GLY A 33 32.71 30.40 -59.64
CA GLY A 33 33.85 29.62 -59.15
C GLY A 33 33.40 28.33 -58.46
N LEU A 34 32.39 28.42 -57.57
CA LEU A 34 31.78 27.26 -56.91
C LEU A 34 31.08 26.33 -57.91
N MET A 35 30.47 26.87 -58.95
CA MET A 35 29.81 26.08 -59.97
C MET A 35 30.83 25.36 -60.90
N LEU A 36 31.98 25.94 -61.15
CA LEU A 36 33.07 25.34 -61.91
C LEU A 36 33.82 24.24 -61.06
N ILE A 37 34.00 24.49 -59.80
CA ILE A 37 34.59 23.50 -58.88
C ILE A 37 33.63 22.32 -58.65
N GLY A 38 32.31 22.56 -58.66
CA GLY A 38 31.31 21.48 -58.55
C GLY A 38 31.19 20.59 -59.77
N ARG A 39 31.83 20.96 -60.93
CA ARG A 39 31.72 20.20 -62.18
C ARG A 39 32.95 19.29 -62.47
N THR A 40 34.01 19.45 -61.71
CA THR A 40 35.22 18.68 -61.89
C THR A 40 35.65 18.01 -60.56
N ASN A 41 35.37 16.74 -60.46
CA ASN A 41 35.83 15.77 -59.46
C ASN A 41 35.05 15.67 -58.14
N SER A 42 34.28 14.60 -58.07
CA SER A 42 33.67 14.06 -56.86
C SER A 42 34.64 13.70 -55.73
N PHE A 43 35.94 13.68 -55.98
CA PHE A 43 36.96 13.31 -55.02
C PHE A 43 37.40 14.45 -54.08
N ILE A 44 37.34 15.73 -54.56
CA ILE A 44 37.75 16.90 -53.74
C ILE A 44 36.63 17.33 -52.78
N VAL A 45 35.37 17.00 -53.10
CA VAL A 45 34.22 17.38 -52.29
C VAL A 45 34.08 16.51 -51.02
N GLU A 46 34.55 15.26 -51.07
CA GLU A 46 34.53 14.37 -49.92
C GLU A 46 35.61 14.72 -48.88
N GLU A 47 36.77 15.14 -49.34
CA GLU A 47 37.90 15.50 -48.46
C GLU A 47 37.70 16.84 -47.75
N THR A 48 37.04 17.81 -48.42
CA THR A 48 36.68 19.09 -47.82
C THR A 48 35.48 18.96 -46.89
N ARG A 49 34.59 18.01 -47.13
CA ARG A 49 33.43 17.77 -46.27
C ARG A 49 33.83 17.15 -44.94
N SER A 50 34.83 16.23 -44.92
CA SER A 50 35.36 15.66 -43.70
C SER A 50 36.13 16.69 -42.88
N ALA A 51 36.94 17.54 -43.53
CA ALA A 51 37.74 18.57 -42.86
C ALA A 51 36.84 19.67 -42.21
N VAL A 52 35.73 20.01 -42.81
CA VAL A 52 34.75 20.96 -42.24
C VAL A 52 33.97 20.31 -41.10
N THR A 53 33.64 19.02 -41.23
CA THR A 53 32.95 18.30 -40.15
C THR A 53 33.86 18.13 -38.92
N ASP A 54 35.13 17.80 -39.15
CA ASP A 54 36.10 17.63 -38.05
C ASP A 54 36.48 18.95 -37.36
N MET A 55 36.36 20.10 -38.05
CA MET A 55 36.54 21.42 -37.40
C MET A 55 35.32 21.92 -36.61
N VAL A 56 34.13 21.46 -36.99
CA VAL A 56 32.86 21.93 -36.32
C VAL A 56 32.48 21.02 -35.18
N THR A 57 32.87 19.74 -35.24
CA THR A 57 32.55 18.76 -34.19
C THR A 57 33.04 19.18 -32.81
N PRO A 58 34.31 19.61 -32.57
CA PRO A 58 34.75 20.03 -31.26
C PRO A 58 34.08 21.30 -30.73
N ILE A 59 33.54 22.15 -31.63
CA ILE A 59 32.81 23.36 -31.20
C ILE A 59 31.38 23.00 -30.78
N LEU A 60 30.74 22.05 -31.45
CA LEU A 60 29.43 21.52 -31.04
C LEU A 60 29.51 20.73 -29.76
N ASP A 61 30.54 19.94 -29.54
CA ASP A 61 30.77 19.23 -28.29
C ASP A 61 31.05 20.17 -27.12
N ALA A 62 31.77 21.28 -27.36
CA ALA A 62 32.02 22.28 -26.33
C ALA A 62 30.78 23.11 -25.96
N VAL A 63 29.79 23.24 -26.85
CA VAL A 63 28.54 23.96 -26.60
C VAL A 63 27.47 23.05 -25.96
N SER A 64 27.48 21.74 -26.22
CA SER A 64 26.53 20.79 -25.66
C SER A 64 26.90 20.30 -24.24
N GLN A 65 28.19 20.31 -23.86
CA GLN A 65 28.62 19.88 -22.52
C GLN A 65 28.09 20.72 -21.32
N PRO A 66 27.89 22.05 -21.40
CA PRO A 66 27.37 22.78 -20.26
C PRO A 66 25.91 22.51 -19.96
N VAL A 67 25.09 22.07 -20.94
CA VAL A 67 23.66 21.81 -20.73
C VAL A 67 23.45 20.53 -19.89
N ASP A 68 24.22 19.49 -20.14
CA ASP A 68 24.14 18.23 -19.38
C ASP A 68 24.68 18.37 -17.94
N THR A 69 25.65 19.26 -17.76
CA THR A 69 26.21 19.55 -16.41
C THR A 69 25.24 20.37 -15.56
N PHE A 70 24.49 21.31 -16.16
CA PHE A 70 23.50 22.11 -15.45
C PHE A 70 22.24 21.33 -15.09
N SER A 71 21.74 20.46 -15.98
CA SER A 71 20.62 19.57 -15.65
C SER A 71 20.99 18.61 -14.52
N GLY A 72 22.19 18.00 -14.55
CA GLY A 72 22.65 17.13 -13.49
C GLY A 72 22.86 17.81 -12.12
N VAL A 73 23.12 19.13 -12.09
CA VAL A 73 23.19 19.90 -10.84
C VAL A 73 21.79 20.21 -10.31
N ILE A 74 20.85 20.53 -11.18
CA ILE A 74 19.44 20.76 -10.80
C ILE A 74 18.82 19.47 -10.29
N ASP A 75 18.99 18.36 -10.96
CA ASP A 75 18.48 17.04 -10.55
C ASP A 75 19.06 16.60 -9.19
N LYS A 76 20.34 16.88 -8.95
CA LYS A 76 20.97 16.63 -7.64
C LYS A 76 20.47 17.57 -6.55
N ALA A 77 20.19 18.83 -6.86
CA ALA A 77 19.62 19.78 -5.91
C ALA A 77 18.16 19.42 -5.56
N GLU A 78 17.36 18.99 -6.53
CA GLU A 78 16.01 18.49 -6.28
C GLU A 78 16.04 17.18 -5.48
N ALA A 79 16.95 16.26 -5.80
CA ALA A 79 17.14 15.03 -5.03
C ALA A 79 17.53 15.32 -3.57
N LEU A 80 18.41 16.27 -3.32
CA LEU A 80 18.80 16.68 -1.97
C LEU A 80 17.66 17.35 -1.21
N THR A 81 16.87 18.20 -1.85
CA THR A 81 15.68 18.82 -1.23
C THR A 81 14.60 17.77 -0.94
N ASN A 82 14.40 16.83 -1.83
CA ASN A 82 13.46 15.73 -1.60
C ASN A 82 13.92 14.83 -0.45
N LEU A 83 15.22 14.48 -0.37
CA LEU A 83 15.79 13.70 0.72
C LEU A 83 15.69 14.42 2.08
N THR A 84 15.90 15.73 2.14
CA THR A 84 15.74 16.50 3.39
C THR A 84 14.29 16.53 3.82
N SER A 85 13.36 16.79 2.89
CA SER A 85 11.92 16.76 3.14
C SER A 85 11.43 15.39 3.61
N GLU A 86 11.87 14.33 2.94
CA GLU A 86 11.55 12.94 3.32
C GLU A 86 12.11 12.60 4.71
N ASN A 87 13.33 13.05 5.01
CA ASN A 87 13.94 12.85 6.33
C ASN A 87 13.18 13.60 7.45
N GLU A 88 12.68 14.81 7.17
CA GLU A 88 11.83 15.55 8.10
C GLU A 88 10.50 14.83 8.34
N ILE A 89 9.84 14.37 7.28
CA ILE A 89 8.59 13.58 7.37
C ILE A 89 8.82 12.30 8.17
N LEU A 90 9.91 11.58 7.88
CA LEU A 90 10.25 10.35 8.61
C LEU A 90 10.55 10.62 10.09
N ARG A 91 11.22 11.72 10.42
CA ARG A 91 11.46 12.14 11.81
C ARG A 91 10.16 12.47 12.52
N GLU A 92 9.26 13.19 11.86
CA GLU A 92 7.94 13.51 12.42
C GLU A 92 7.11 12.26 12.66
N GLN A 93 7.10 11.33 11.68
CA GLN A 93 6.43 10.04 11.82
C GLN A 93 7.02 9.23 12.97
N ASN A 94 8.35 9.18 13.08
CA ASN A 94 9.03 8.48 14.17
C ASN A 94 8.69 9.09 15.55
N ALA A 95 8.71 10.42 15.66
CA ALA A 95 8.31 11.11 16.88
C ALA A 95 6.85 10.81 17.26
N ARG A 96 5.95 10.79 16.28
CA ARG A 96 4.53 10.42 16.46
C ARG A 96 4.37 8.98 16.91
N LEU A 97 5.11 8.04 16.30
CA LEU A 97 5.11 6.63 16.69
C LEU A 97 5.62 6.43 18.12
N LEU A 98 6.69 7.15 18.51
CA LEU A 98 7.20 7.10 19.89
C LEU A 98 6.18 7.63 20.91
N GLN A 99 5.45 8.68 20.56
CA GLN A 99 4.34 9.17 21.40
C GLN A 99 3.22 8.13 21.54
N TRP A 100 2.80 7.53 20.43
CA TRP A 100 1.79 6.46 20.47
C TRP A 100 2.28 5.26 21.29
N GLN A 101 3.55 4.88 21.16
CA GLN A 101 4.13 3.80 21.96
C GLN A 101 4.13 4.13 23.45
N ALA A 102 4.43 5.37 23.83
CA ALA A 102 4.38 5.80 25.24
C ALA A 102 2.94 5.76 25.77
N VAL A 103 1.96 6.22 25.00
CA VAL A 103 0.54 6.15 25.36
C VAL A 103 0.07 4.71 25.49
N ALA A 104 0.45 3.84 24.54
CA ALA A 104 0.10 2.41 24.59
C ALA A 104 0.64 1.75 25.85
N ARG A 105 1.92 1.94 26.18
CA ARG A 105 2.54 1.40 27.39
C ARG A 105 1.85 1.90 28.67
N ARG A 106 1.47 3.18 28.69
CA ARG A 106 0.73 3.74 29.82
C ARG A 106 -0.63 3.07 29.98
N LEU A 107 -1.38 2.94 28.90
CA LEU A 107 -2.70 2.28 28.89
C LEU A 107 -2.60 0.79 29.27
N GLU A 108 -1.55 0.10 28.81
CA GLU A 108 -1.28 -1.28 29.21
C GLU A 108 -1.04 -1.39 30.73
N ALA A 109 -0.21 -0.51 31.29
CA ALA A 109 0.07 -0.47 32.72
C ALA A 109 -1.19 -0.15 33.54
N GLU A 110 -1.98 0.82 33.10
CA GLU A 110 -3.25 1.19 33.73
C GLU A 110 -4.26 0.04 33.67
N ASN A 111 -4.36 -0.62 32.50
CA ASN A 111 -5.23 -1.77 32.32
C ASN A 111 -4.79 -2.94 33.22
N ALA A 112 -3.48 -3.22 33.31
CA ALA A 112 -2.95 -4.25 34.21
C ALA A 112 -3.26 -3.92 35.68
N ALA A 113 -3.11 -2.67 36.09
CA ALA A 113 -3.45 -2.24 37.46
C ALA A 113 -4.95 -2.39 37.74
N LEU A 114 -5.83 -1.99 36.82
CA LEU A 114 -7.28 -2.17 36.96
C LEU A 114 -7.68 -3.65 37.01
N ARG A 115 -7.06 -4.51 36.21
CA ARG A 115 -7.28 -5.99 36.27
C ARG A 115 -6.87 -6.55 37.59
N THR A 116 -5.72 -6.13 38.12
CA THR A 116 -5.25 -6.59 39.47
C THR A 116 -6.20 -6.17 40.57
N LEU A 117 -6.71 -4.93 40.51
CA LEU A 117 -7.72 -4.44 41.48
C LEU A 117 -9.04 -5.21 41.43
N ASN A 118 -9.43 -5.68 40.25
CA ASN A 118 -10.66 -6.44 40.04
C ASN A 118 -10.47 -7.96 40.16
N ASN A 119 -9.30 -8.46 40.56
CA ASN A 119 -8.95 -9.89 40.56
C ASN A 119 -9.25 -10.59 39.24
N MET A 120 -9.12 -9.87 38.11
CA MET A 120 -9.32 -10.44 36.77
C MET A 120 -8.12 -11.29 36.37
N VAL A 121 -8.39 -12.51 35.94
CA VAL A 121 -7.37 -13.36 35.30
C VAL A 121 -6.88 -12.71 34.03
N PRO A 122 -5.57 -12.54 33.81
CA PRO A 122 -5.05 -12.02 32.52
C PRO A 122 -5.48 -12.90 31.37
N ASP A 123 -5.80 -12.28 30.23
CA ASP A 123 -6.01 -13.03 29.00
C ASP A 123 -4.73 -13.81 28.65
N PRO A 124 -4.84 -15.08 28.23
CA PRO A 124 -3.68 -15.89 27.85
C PRO A 124 -2.89 -15.20 26.73
N ALA A 125 -1.58 -15.40 26.76
CA ALA A 125 -0.70 -14.88 25.70
C ALA A 125 -1.08 -15.55 24.38
N MET A 126 -1.31 -14.75 23.35
CA MET A 126 -1.56 -15.26 22.00
C MET A 126 -0.26 -15.81 21.42
N SER A 127 -0.26 -17.06 20.99
CA SER A 127 0.78 -17.62 20.16
C SER A 127 0.34 -17.65 18.69
N TYR A 128 1.30 -17.68 17.76
CA TYR A 128 1.01 -17.62 16.33
C TYR A 128 1.75 -18.72 15.59
N ILE A 129 1.00 -19.45 14.76
CA ILE A 129 1.55 -20.42 13.80
C ILE A 129 1.45 -19.80 12.42
N THR A 130 2.59 -19.59 11.76
CA THR A 130 2.60 -19.04 10.40
C THR A 130 2.50 -20.16 9.38
N ALA A 131 1.56 -20.04 8.47
CA ALA A 131 1.31 -21.02 7.41
C ALA A 131 1.13 -20.33 6.05
N ARG A 132 1.56 -21.01 4.99
CA ARG A 132 1.38 -20.55 3.61
C ARG A 132 0.10 -21.13 3.02
N VAL A 133 -0.63 -20.31 2.27
CA VAL A 133 -1.74 -20.76 1.44
C VAL A 133 -1.18 -21.58 0.28
N VAL A 134 -1.64 -22.80 0.12
CA VAL A 134 -1.18 -23.74 -0.93
C VAL A 134 -2.21 -24.01 -2.00
N GLY A 135 -3.43 -23.56 -1.78
CA GLY A 135 -4.49 -23.70 -2.78
C GLY A 135 -5.81 -23.12 -2.31
N ASP A 136 -6.66 -22.82 -3.27
CA ASP A 136 -8.06 -22.46 -3.07
C ASP A 136 -8.92 -23.60 -3.61
N PRO A 137 -9.26 -24.60 -2.79
CA PRO A 137 -10.12 -25.71 -3.18
C PRO A 137 -11.59 -25.29 -3.21
N GLY A 138 -11.89 -23.99 -3.04
CA GLY A 138 -13.23 -23.45 -2.99
C GLY A 138 -13.98 -23.69 -4.31
N GLY A 139 -15.28 -23.97 -4.15
CA GLY A 139 -16.23 -24.03 -5.27
C GLY A 139 -17.08 -22.75 -5.31
N ALA A 140 -18.07 -22.75 -6.19
CA ALA A 140 -19.01 -21.63 -6.34
C ALA A 140 -19.79 -21.29 -5.04
N PHE A 141 -19.88 -22.22 -4.11
CA PHE A 141 -20.68 -22.10 -2.89
C PHE A 141 -19.89 -22.10 -1.58
N VAL A 142 -18.61 -22.45 -1.61
CA VAL A 142 -17.78 -22.56 -0.40
C VAL A 142 -16.48 -21.78 -0.62
N ARG A 143 -16.24 -20.76 0.22
CA ARG A 143 -15.04 -19.95 0.17
C ARG A 143 -14.06 -20.41 1.26
N THR A 144 -13.13 -21.27 0.86
CA THR A 144 -12.09 -21.80 1.76
C THR A 144 -10.73 -21.74 1.10
N VAL A 145 -9.69 -21.69 1.92
CA VAL A 145 -8.30 -21.85 1.47
C VAL A 145 -7.62 -22.97 2.23
N LEU A 146 -6.70 -23.67 1.56
CA LEU A 146 -5.88 -24.71 2.13
C LEU A 146 -4.53 -24.15 2.54
N ILE A 147 -4.07 -24.45 3.76
CA ILE A 147 -2.77 -24.05 4.28
C ILE A 147 -1.87 -25.26 4.48
N ASN A 148 -0.55 -25.06 4.42
CA ASN A 148 0.49 -26.09 4.55
C ASN A 148 0.86 -26.41 6.00
N ALA A 149 -0.03 -26.17 6.94
CA ALA A 149 0.16 -26.50 8.35
C ALA A 149 -1.10 -27.21 8.87
N GLY A 150 -0.92 -28.16 9.79
CA GLY A 150 -2.00 -28.98 10.33
C GLY A 150 -1.74 -29.37 11.78
N ASP A 151 -2.34 -30.47 12.20
CA ASP A 151 -2.25 -31.01 13.57
C ASP A 151 -0.80 -31.15 14.09
N ARG A 152 0.15 -31.60 13.22
CA ARG A 152 1.58 -31.68 13.56
C ARG A 152 2.22 -30.34 13.92
N ASN A 153 1.61 -29.25 13.53
CA ASN A 153 2.06 -27.89 13.77
C ASN A 153 1.30 -27.23 14.95
N GLY A 154 0.42 -27.97 15.63
CA GLY A 154 -0.41 -27.45 16.72
C GLY A 154 -1.64 -26.66 16.21
N ILE A 155 -2.08 -26.90 14.97
CA ILE A 155 -3.30 -26.28 14.47
C ILE A 155 -4.51 -27.08 14.91
N GLU A 156 -5.48 -26.38 15.47
CA GLU A 156 -6.73 -26.94 15.94
C GLU A 156 -7.93 -26.32 15.22
N LYS A 157 -9.02 -27.08 15.18
CA LYS A 157 -10.28 -26.61 14.63
C LYS A 157 -10.85 -25.47 15.46
N GLY A 158 -11.29 -24.41 14.78
CA GLY A 158 -11.87 -23.23 15.41
C GLY A 158 -10.90 -22.07 15.56
N GLN A 159 -9.58 -22.30 15.55
CA GLN A 159 -8.58 -21.25 15.67
C GLN A 159 -8.77 -20.17 14.58
N ALA A 160 -8.50 -18.91 14.94
CA ALA A 160 -8.60 -17.77 14.03
C ALA A 160 -7.42 -17.72 13.06
N ALA A 161 -7.69 -17.46 11.79
CA ALA A 161 -6.69 -17.21 10.76
C ALA A 161 -6.66 -15.73 10.40
N ILE A 162 -5.51 -15.07 10.56
CA ILE A 162 -5.33 -13.64 10.32
C ILE A 162 -4.26 -13.39 9.25
N THR A 163 -4.38 -12.27 8.55
CA THR A 163 -3.33 -11.66 7.72
C THR A 163 -2.67 -10.50 8.48
N GLY A 164 -1.78 -9.77 7.82
CA GLY A 164 -1.26 -8.49 8.32
C GLY A 164 -2.35 -7.43 8.47
N ASP A 165 -3.40 -7.51 7.66
CA ASP A 165 -4.46 -6.50 7.59
C ASP A 165 -5.64 -6.80 8.53
N GLY A 166 -5.87 -8.08 8.85
CA GLY A 166 -6.96 -8.45 9.74
C GLY A 166 -7.37 -9.92 9.68
N LEU A 167 -8.55 -10.19 10.23
CA LEU A 167 -9.13 -11.54 10.28
C LEU A 167 -9.52 -12.02 8.89
N ALA A 168 -8.95 -13.15 8.47
CA ALA A 168 -9.28 -13.81 7.21
C ALA A 168 -10.38 -14.87 7.36
N GLY A 169 -10.41 -15.58 8.49
CA GLY A 169 -11.37 -16.63 8.70
C GLY A 169 -11.06 -17.48 9.93
N ARG A 170 -11.51 -18.72 9.92
CA ARG A 170 -11.24 -19.71 10.98
C ARG A 170 -10.90 -21.07 10.42
N ILE A 171 -10.17 -21.86 11.17
CA ILE A 171 -9.90 -23.25 10.84
C ILE A 171 -11.20 -24.07 10.89
N ALA A 172 -11.60 -24.62 9.76
CA ALA A 172 -12.80 -25.46 9.64
C ALA A 172 -12.48 -26.96 9.77
N GLU A 173 -11.38 -27.39 9.14
CA GLU A 173 -10.93 -28.77 9.13
C GLU A 173 -9.42 -28.84 9.30
N VAL A 174 -8.95 -29.85 10.03
CA VAL A 174 -7.53 -30.07 10.32
C VAL A 174 -7.14 -31.46 9.84
N GLY A 175 -6.16 -31.50 8.97
CA GLY A 175 -5.47 -32.71 8.57
C GLY A 175 -4.10 -32.83 9.25
N LYS A 176 -3.37 -33.91 9.02
CA LYS A 176 -2.05 -34.12 9.63
C LYS A 176 -0.99 -33.10 9.23
N ARG A 177 -1.03 -32.60 7.97
CA ARG A 177 0.00 -31.70 7.38
C ARG A 177 -0.60 -30.46 6.70
N SER A 178 -1.91 -30.35 6.69
CA SER A 178 -2.64 -29.22 6.07
C SER A 178 -3.91 -28.97 6.85
N ALA A 179 -4.44 -27.75 6.76
CA ALA A 179 -5.71 -27.39 7.34
C ALA A 179 -6.51 -26.54 6.35
N ARG A 180 -7.84 -26.57 6.48
CA ARG A 180 -8.75 -25.76 5.68
C ARG A 180 -9.25 -24.58 6.50
N VAL A 181 -9.09 -23.40 5.95
CA VAL A 181 -9.59 -22.16 6.53
C VAL A 181 -10.90 -21.76 5.86
N LEU A 182 -11.96 -21.61 6.62
CA LEU A 182 -13.23 -21.04 6.18
C LEU A 182 -13.12 -19.51 6.20
N LEU A 183 -13.27 -18.86 5.06
CA LEU A 183 -13.12 -17.41 4.93
C LEU A 183 -14.31 -16.68 5.56
N LEU A 184 -14.11 -15.42 5.95
CA LEU A 184 -15.17 -14.54 6.49
C LEU A 184 -16.33 -14.33 5.52
N THR A 185 -16.04 -14.40 4.22
CA THR A 185 -17.00 -14.18 3.15
C THR A 185 -17.85 -15.40 2.84
N ASP A 186 -17.49 -16.59 3.36
CA ASP A 186 -18.25 -17.82 3.14
C ASP A 186 -19.67 -17.75 3.73
N ILE A 187 -20.64 -18.31 3.03
CA ILE A 187 -22.05 -18.32 3.46
C ILE A 187 -22.28 -18.99 4.82
N ASN A 188 -21.40 -19.90 5.23
CA ASN A 188 -21.44 -20.57 6.53
C ASN A 188 -20.64 -19.82 7.61
N SER A 189 -19.99 -18.72 7.26
CA SER A 189 -19.22 -17.94 8.20
C SER A 189 -20.13 -17.06 9.07
N ARG A 190 -19.98 -17.18 10.38
CA ARG A 190 -20.65 -16.34 11.38
C ARG A 190 -19.62 -15.93 12.41
N VAL A 191 -19.38 -14.62 12.50
CA VAL A 191 -18.35 -14.05 13.38
C VAL A 191 -19.00 -13.05 14.32
N PRO A 192 -18.97 -13.29 15.65
CA PRO A 192 -19.42 -12.31 16.61
C PRO A 192 -18.50 -11.09 16.60
N VAL A 193 -19.09 -9.91 16.41
CA VAL A 193 -18.35 -8.66 16.24
C VAL A 193 -18.88 -7.55 17.15
N VAL A 194 -18.05 -6.52 17.31
CA VAL A 194 -18.44 -5.22 17.84
C VAL A 194 -18.15 -4.14 16.81
N VAL A 195 -19.00 -3.14 16.73
CA VAL A 195 -18.99 -2.10 15.70
C VAL A 195 -18.89 -0.73 16.36
N GLY A 196 -18.00 0.10 15.82
CA GLY A 196 -17.81 1.49 16.22
C GLY A 196 -17.31 1.67 17.66
N ASP A 197 -17.22 2.91 18.09
CA ASP A 197 -16.76 3.30 19.42
C ASP A 197 -17.75 2.92 20.53
N ALA A 198 -19.05 2.87 20.21
CA ALA A 198 -20.09 2.42 21.11
C ALA A 198 -20.03 0.91 21.40
N ARG A 199 -19.21 0.16 20.63
CA ARG A 199 -19.04 -1.30 20.73
C ARG A 199 -20.36 -2.05 20.60
N ASP A 200 -21.23 -1.60 19.67
CA ASP A 200 -22.49 -2.25 19.37
C ASP A 200 -22.26 -3.69 18.89
N ARG A 201 -22.97 -4.63 19.50
CA ARG A 201 -22.82 -6.06 19.21
C ARG A 201 -23.58 -6.45 17.96
N ALA A 202 -22.94 -7.26 17.13
CA ALA A 202 -23.55 -7.83 15.93
C ALA A 202 -22.93 -9.20 15.61
N VAL A 203 -23.49 -9.89 14.64
CA VAL A 203 -22.89 -11.07 14.02
C VAL A 203 -22.63 -10.74 12.56
N MET A 204 -21.39 -10.79 12.15
CA MET A 204 -21.03 -10.68 10.74
C MET A 204 -21.28 -12.03 10.07
N ALA A 205 -22.08 -12.00 9.02
CA ALA A 205 -22.46 -13.17 8.22
C ALA A 205 -21.89 -13.05 6.82
N GLY A 206 -21.16 -14.05 6.37
CA GLY A 206 -20.77 -14.19 4.98
C GLY A 206 -21.98 -14.56 4.11
N ASP A 207 -21.92 -14.15 2.86
CA ASP A 207 -22.96 -14.41 1.85
C ASP A 207 -22.36 -14.75 0.48
N ASN A 208 -21.10 -15.17 0.45
CA ASN A 208 -20.29 -15.42 -0.75
C ASN A 208 -20.04 -14.16 -1.60
N THR A 209 -20.28 -12.96 -1.07
CA THR A 209 -19.83 -11.71 -1.68
C THR A 209 -18.55 -11.21 -0.99
N ASN A 210 -17.95 -10.16 -1.53
CA ASN A 210 -16.78 -9.52 -0.91
C ASN A 210 -17.16 -8.53 0.21
N ALA A 211 -18.45 -8.36 0.49
CA ALA A 211 -18.97 -7.45 1.49
C ALA A 211 -19.99 -8.16 2.39
N PRO A 212 -19.55 -8.95 3.39
CA PRO A 212 -20.42 -9.64 4.33
C PRO A 212 -21.36 -8.68 5.07
N GLU A 213 -22.45 -9.21 5.60
CA GLU A 213 -23.53 -8.47 6.22
C GLU A 213 -23.46 -8.52 7.75
N LEU A 214 -23.88 -7.43 8.42
CA LEU A 214 -24.08 -7.42 9.87
C LEU A 214 -25.53 -7.80 10.21
N LEU A 215 -25.67 -8.82 11.05
CA LEU A 215 -26.95 -9.33 11.53
C LEU A 215 -27.08 -9.10 13.05
N TYR A 216 -28.30 -9.18 13.56
CA TYR A 216 -28.62 -9.15 15.00
C TYR A 216 -28.12 -7.91 15.73
N LEU A 217 -28.21 -6.76 15.09
CA LEU A 217 -27.93 -5.48 15.72
C LEU A 217 -29.00 -5.14 16.75
N GLY A 218 -28.58 -4.52 17.84
CA GLY A 218 -29.53 -4.01 18.85
C GLY A 218 -30.41 -2.88 18.27
N PRO A 219 -31.64 -2.71 18.76
CA PRO A 219 -32.56 -1.70 18.25
C PRO A 219 -32.08 -0.26 18.47
N THR A 220 -31.13 -0.06 19.36
CA THR A 220 -30.54 1.26 19.68
C THR A 220 -29.21 1.51 19.01
N ALA A 221 -28.70 0.54 18.24
CA ALA A 221 -27.40 0.65 17.58
C ALA A 221 -27.41 1.79 16.56
N LYS A 222 -26.39 2.65 16.66
CA LYS A 222 -26.20 3.80 15.75
C LYS A 222 -24.97 3.55 14.88
N ILE A 223 -25.13 2.70 13.89
CA ILE A 223 -24.03 2.34 12.98
C ILE A 223 -23.92 3.37 11.85
N GLN A 224 -22.71 3.83 11.60
CA GLN A 224 -22.38 4.77 10.53
C GLN A 224 -21.40 4.16 9.52
N VAL A 225 -21.42 4.68 8.30
CA VAL A 225 -20.43 4.32 7.29
C VAL A 225 -19.06 4.79 7.76
N GLY A 226 -18.06 3.89 7.73
CA GLY A 226 -16.72 4.14 8.23
C GLY A 226 -16.46 3.56 9.63
N ASP A 227 -17.49 3.12 10.36
CA ASP A 227 -17.29 2.49 11.67
C ASP A 227 -16.43 1.25 11.56
N ARG A 228 -15.51 1.09 12.51
CA ARG A 228 -14.63 -0.09 12.57
C ARG A 228 -15.39 -1.29 13.11
N VAL A 229 -15.10 -2.45 12.49
CA VAL A 229 -15.64 -3.75 12.89
C VAL A 229 -14.50 -4.61 13.40
N THR A 230 -14.62 -5.11 14.63
CA THR A 230 -13.64 -5.99 15.27
C THR A 230 -14.33 -7.20 15.90
N THR A 231 -13.59 -8.26 16.18
CA THR A 231 -14.14 -9.42 16.88
C THR A 231 -14.55 -9.06 18.30
N SER A 232 -15.64 -9.63 18.79
CA SER A 232 -16.18 -9.33 20.11
C SER A 232 -15.61 -10.23 21.23
N GLY A 233 -14.99 -11.36 20.88
CA GLY A 233 -14.61 -12.39 21.84
C GLY A 233 -15.75 -13.26 22.35
N HIS A 234 -17.01 -12.95 22.00
CA HIS A 234 -18.18 -13.73 22.45
C HIS A 234 -18.21 -15.10 21.77
N GLY A 235 -18.64 -16.10 22.51
CA GLY A 235 -18.73 -17.48 22.03
C GLY A 235 -17.40 -18.21 21.97
N GLY A 236 -16.29 -17.55 22.38
CA GLY A 236 -15.01 -18.22 22.57
C GLY A 236 -14.30 -18.69 21.30
N VAL A 237 -14.79 -18.36 20.11
CA VAL A 237 -14.20 -18.83 18.85
C VAL A 237 -13.08 -17.90 18.37
N PHE A 238 -13.20 -16.62 18.69
CA PHE A 238 -12.24 -15.61 18.25
C PHE A 238 -11.75 -14.78 19.43
N PRO A 239 -10.46 -14.49 19.54
CA PRO A 239 -9.98 -13.51 20.51
C PRO A 239 -10.65 -12.15 20.25
N PRO A 240 -10.92 -11.35 21.29
CA PRO A 240 -11.51 -10.04 21.14
C PRO A 240 -10.55 -9.05 20.46
N GLY A 241 -11.08 -8.12 19.69
CA GLY A 241 -10.32 -6.99 19.16
C GLY A 241 -9.58 -7.25 17.85
N LEU A 242 -9.69 -8.43 17.22
CA LEU A 242 -9.09 -8.65 15.89
C LEU A 242 -9.78 -7.74 14.86
N PRO A 243 -9.02 -6.96 14.09
CA PRO A 243 -9.59 -6.10 13.07
C PRO A 243 -10.20 -6.93 11.94
N ILE A 244 -11.38 -6.53 11.47
CA ILE A 244 -12.09 -7.20 10.38
C ILE A 244 -12.22 -6.27 9.17
N GLY A 245 -12.74 -5.06 9.39
CA GLY A 245 -13.03 -4.13 8.31
C GLY A 245 -13.70 -2.85 8.79
N VAL A 246 -14.36 -2.19 7.85
CA VAL A 246 -15.16 -1.00 8.10
C VAL A 246 -16.56 -1.15 7.50
N VAL A 247 -17.54 -0.49 8.10
CA VAL A 247 -18.89 -0.40 7.54
C VAL A 247 -18.83 0.35 6.21
N ALA A 248 -19.17 -0.34 5.12
CA ALA A 248 -19.13 0.21 3.77
C ALA A 248 -20.47 0.88 3.36
N GLY A 249 -21.56 0.45 3.94
CA GLY A 249 -22.89 0.99 3.63
C GLY A 249 -23.94 0.54 4.62
N VAL A 250 -24.89 1.43 4.87
CA VAL A 250 -26.08 1.20 5.70
C VAL A 250 -27.29 1.42 4.80
N SER A 251 -28.13 0.41 4.60
CA SER A 251 -29.30 0.45 3.76
C SER A 251 -30.46 -0.35 4.36
N GLU A 252 -31.65 -0.19 3.81
CA GLU A 252 -32.83 -1.01 4.20
C GLU A 252 -32.62 -2.50 3.95
N LYS A 253 -31.70 -2.87 3.05
CA LYS A 253 -31.34 -4.26 2.73
C LYS A 253 -30.33 -4.87 3.69
N GLY A 254 -29.81 -4.08 4.63
CA GLY A 254 -28.80 -4.50 5.60
C GLY A 254 -27.58 -3.61 5.64
N ILE A 255 -26.67 -3.91 6.55
CA ILE A 255 -25.42 -3.20 6.77
C ILE A 255 -24.28 -4.04 6.25
N ARG A 256 -23.52 -3.49 5.30
CA ARG A 256 -22.43 -4.17 4.63
C ARG A 256 -21.07 -3.75 5.20
N VAL A 257 -20.19 -4.73 5.37
CA VAL A 257 -18.81 -4.53 5.85
C VAL A 257 -17.84 -4.75 4.69
N ARG A 258 -16.88 -3.85 4.54
CA ARG A 258 -15.72 -4.04 3.68
C ARG A 258 -14.57 -4.56 4.53
N PRO A 259 -14.17 -5.82 4.39
CA PRO A 259 -13.03 -6.39 5.08
C PRO A 259 -11.72 -5.67 4.70
N PHE A 260 -10.74 -5.69 5.60
CA PHE A 260 -9.39 -5.18 5.33
C PHE A 260 -8.57 -6.16 4.50
N VAL A 261 -8.88 -7.45 4.61
CA VAL A 261 -8.14 -8.52 3.94
C VAL A 261 -8.37 -8.49 2.43
N ASP A 262 -7.29 -8.50 1.68
CA ASP A 262 -7.32 -8.71 0.23
C ASP A 262 -7.24 -10.21 -0.08
N TRP A 263 -8.36 -10.76 -0.54
CA TRP A 263 -8.49 -12.18 -0.84
C TRP A 263 -7.69 -12.63 -2.06
N ALA A 264 -7.41 -11.70 -2.99
CA ALA A 264 -6.70 -12.02 -4.22
C ALA A 264 -5.19 -12.22 -4.00
N HIS A 265 -4.62 -11.58 -2.97
CA HIS A 265 -3.19 -11.58 -2.70
C HIS A 265 -2.83 -12.26 -1.37
N MET A 266 -3.68 -13.16 -0.89
CA MET A 266 -3.49 -13.83 0.39
C MET A 266 -2.54 -15.04 0.25
N GLU A 267 -1.25 -14.83 0.52
CA GLU A 267 -0.22 -15.87 0.42
C GLU A 267 0.12 -16.53 1.76
N VAL A 268 0.07 -15.76 2.85
CA VAL A 268 0.49 -16.19 4.19
C VAL A 268 -0.58 -15.85 5.20
N LEU A 269 -0.88 -16.81 6.07
CA LEU A 269 -1.78 -16.67 7.20
C LEU A 269 -1.04 -16.94 8.49
N ARG A 270 -1.39 -16.20 9.53
CA ARG A 270 -1.05 -16.53 10.92
C ARG A 270 -2.27 -17.11 11.62
N ILE A 271 -2.13 -18.29 12.14
CA ILE A 271 -3.15 -18.96 12.93
C ILE A 271 -2.92 -18.56 14.38
N VAL A 272 -3.94 -18.00 14.99
CA VAL A 272 -3.88 -17.51 16.38
C VAL A 272 -4.28 -18.67 17.27
N ASP A 273 -3.34 -19.09 18.10
CA ASP A 273 -3.62 -19.98 19.19
C ASP A 273 -3.98 -19.14 20.42
N TYR A 274 -5.25 -19.19 20.76
CA TYR A 274 -5.82 -18.48 21.88
C TYR A 274 -6.38 -19.54 22.83
N GLU A 275 -5.52 -20.00 23.73
CA GLU A 275 -5.91 -20.97 24.75
C GLU A 275 -7.04 -20.41 25.63
N MET A 276 -8.25 -20.64 25.22
CA MET A 276 -9.43 -20.39 26.05
C MET A 276 -9.69 -21.58 26.97
N THR A 277 -8.66 -22.02 27.67
CA THR A 277 -8.71 -23.00 28.76
C THR A 277 -9.53 -22.44 29.92
N GLY A 278 -10.82 -22.50 29.83
CA GLY A 278 -11.66 -22.07 30.97
C GLY A 278 -13.15 -21.96 30.65
N ILE A 279 -13.53 -21.73 29.42
CA ILE A 279 -14.93 -21.53 29.03
C ILE A 279 -15.55 -22.80 28.40
N LEU A 280 -14.74 -23.61 27.72
CA LEU A 280 -15.20 -24.84 27.06
C LEU A 280 -15.09 -26.09 27.96
N ASP A 281 -14.37 -26.05 29.07
CA ASP A 281 -14.34 -27.11 30.05
C ASP A 281 -15.66 -27.27 30.84
N PHE A 282 -16.60 -26.33 30.67
CA PHE A 282 -17.91 -26.41 31.31
C PHE A 282 -18.71 -27.65 30.85
N GLU A 283 -18.64 -28.00 29.56
CA GLU A 283 -19.29 -29.22 29.06
C GLU A 283 -18.60 -30.50 29.57
N ALA A 284 -17.28 -30.50 29.65
CA ALA A 284 -16.53 -31.60 30.24
C ALA A 284 -16.81 -31.74 31.74
N GLN A 285 -16.89 -30.62 32.45
CA GLN A 285 -17.22 -30.60 33.88
C GLN A 285 -18.69 -31.00 34.14
N VAL A 286 -19.64 -30.53 33.32
CA VAL A 286 -21.05 -30.96 33.42
C VAL A 286 -21.19 -32.41 33.00
N GLY A 287 -20.45 -32.88 32.02
CA GLY A 287 -20.40 -34.30 31.65
C GLY A 287 -19.86 -35.19 32.79
N ALA A 288 -18.75 -34.78 33.41
CA ALA A 288 -18.15 -35.48 34.55
C ALA A 288 -19.08 -35.44 35.78
N ALA A 289 -19.72 -34.30 36.05
CA ALA A 289 -20.68 -34.18 37.16
C ALA A 289 -21.93 -35.06 36.95
N ARG A 290 -22.45 -35.15 35.70
CA ARG A 290 -23.55 -36.04 35.34
C ARG A 290 -23.16 -37.53 35.50
N ALA A 291 -21.94 -37.89 35.05
CA ALA A 291 -21.44 -39.25 35.19
C ALA A 291 -21.24 -39.63 36.65
N ALA A 292 -20.72 -38.71 37.49
CA ALA A 292 -20.59 -38.91 38.92
C ALA A 292 -21.95 -39.05 39.65
N ALA A 293 -22.93 -38.23 39.26
CA ALA A 293 -24.29 -38.31 39.81
C ALA A 293 -25.01 -39.63 39.41
N ALA A 294 -24.78 -40.12 38.19
CA ALA A 294 -25.33 -41.39 37.74
C ALA A 294 -24.67 -42.60 38.42
N ALA A 295 -23.38 -42.51 38.77
CA ALA A 295 -22.66 -43.56 39.50
C ALA A 295 -23.06 -43.61 41.00
N GLY A 296 -23.42 -42.46 41.61
CA GLY A 296 -23.84 -42.38 43.01
C GLY A 296 -25.29 -42.87 43.28
N ASN A 297 -26.10 -43.04 42.25
CA ASN A 297 -27.51 -43.46 42.37
C ASN A 297 -27.70 -45.00 42.26
N ASN A 298 -26.59 -45.75 42.07
CA ASN A 298 -26.58 -47.22 41.94
C ASN A 298 -25.98 -47.94 43.14
N GLN A 299 -25.88 -47.28 44.28
CA GLN A 299 -25.58 -47.90 45.59
C GLN A 299 -26.81 -47.75 46.50
#